data_e8eb0143f489ca85575c5b3acee9594b
#
_entry.id   e8eb0143f489ca85575c5b3acee9594b
#
_cell.length_a   1.000
_cell.length_b   1.000
_cell.length_c   1.000
_cell.angle_alpha   90.00
_cell.angle_beta   90.00
_cell.angle_gamma   90.00
#
_symmetry.space_group_name_H-M   'P 1'
#
loop_
_entity.id
_entity.type
_entity.pdbx_description
1 polymer ?
#
loop_
_entity_poly.entity_id
_entity_poly.type
_entity_poly.pdbx_seq_one_letter_code
_entity_poly.pdbx_strand_id
1 'polypeptide(L)'
;MVQSYRRDGLALRSISLGIWLKENGGEVFIGQITLGGIVFGAMRGGHIGYWIDQSYANKGYTSRAVSLLTKFGLETLALHRIEINLRPENDASKRVAEKCGYIFEGIRPRYLHIAGAWRDHLTYIKENPKIK
;
A
#
# COMPACT_ATOMS: atom_id res chain seq x y z
N MET A 1 -12.61 11.02 -5.96
CA MET A 1 -11.89 9.74 -5.75
C MET A 1 -12.84 8.60 -6.02
N VAL A 2 -12.41 7.66 -6.85
CA VAL A 2 -13.19 6.45 -7.09
C VAL A 2 -12.77 5.38 -6.09
N GLN A 3 -13.73 4.76 -5.47
CA GLN A 3 -13.49 3.75 -4.45
C GLN A 3 -14.15 2.44 -4.83
N SER A 4 -13.45 1.34 -4.65
CA SER A 4 -13.95 0.00 -4.88
C SER A 4 -13.50 -0.92 -3.74
N TYR A 5 -14.39 -1.78 -3.27
CA TYR A 5 -14.04 -2.76 -2.25
C TYR A 5 -14.78 -4.06 -2.52
N ARG A 6 -14.21 -5.17 -2.02
CA ARG A 6 -14.81 -6.49 -2.12
C ARG A 6 -15.05 -7.06 -0.75
N ARG A 7 -16.16 -7.76 -0.63
CA ARG A 7 -16.45 -8.58 0.53
C ARG A 7 -16.55 -10.03 0.11
N ASP A 8 -16.10 -10.92 0.96
CA ASP A 8 -16.26 -12.35 0.78
C ASP A 8 -16.88 -12.88 2.06
N GLY A 9 -18.13 -13.32 1.96
CA GLY A 9 -18.92 -13.60 3.14
C GLY A 9 -19.09 -12.31 3.96
N LEU A 10 -18.62 -12.32 5.18
CA LEU A 10 -18.69 -11.16 6.07
C LEU A 10 -17.35 -10.41 6.18
N ALA A 11 -16.32 -10.85 5.47
CA ALA A 11 -14.98 -10.29 5.60
C ALA A 11 -14.65 -9.34 4.46
N LEU A 12 -14.13 -8.16 4.81
CA LEU A 12 -13.52 -7.24 3.87
C LEU A 12 -12.15 -7.79 3.48
N ARG A 13 -11.88 -7.93 2.18
CA ARG A 13 -10.62 -8.51 1.70
C ARG A 13 -9.67 -7.53 1.08
N SER A 14 -10.19 -6.50 0.44
CA SER A 14 -9.35 -5.47 -0.15
C SER A 14 -10.12 -4.18 -0.35
N ILE A 15 -9.37 -3.08 -0.42
CA ILE A 15 -9.88 -1.76 -0.73
C ILE A 15 -8.97 -1.19 -1.81
N SER A 16 -9.54 -0.82 -2.95
CA SER A 16 -8.81 -0.14 -4.01
C SER A 16 -9.37 1.24 -4.22
N LEU A 17 -8.51 2.24 -4.24
CA LEU A 17 -8.88 3.65 -4.36
C LEU A 17 -8.11 4.29 -5.49
N GLY A 18 -8.79 5.15 -6.26
CA GLY A 18 -8.12 6.01 -7.22
C GLY A 18 -7.47 7.18 -6.53
N ILE A 19 -6.33 7.61 -7.09
CA ILE A 19 -5.64 8.82 -6.65
C ILE A 19 -5.95 9.90 -7.67
N TRP A 20 -6.54 10.98 -7.19
CA TRP A 20 -7.01 12.08 -8.04
C TRP A 20 -6.37 13.38 -7.60
N LEU A 21 -5.89 14.17 -8.55
CA LEU A 21 -5.31 15.46 -8.31
C LEU A 21 -6.28 16.54 -8.76
N LYS A 22 -6.56 17.51 -7.89
CA LYS A 22 -7.35 18.68 -8.28
C LYS A 22 -6.46 19.66 -9.02
N GLU A 23 -6.85 19.98 -10.24
CA GLU A 23 -6.04 20.79 -11.13
C GLU A 23 -6.94 21.59 -12.06
N ASN A 24 -6.72 22.91 -12.15
CA ASN A 24 -7.44 23.80 -13.08
C ASN A 24 -8.96 23.65 -13.06
N GLY A 25 -9.55 23.52 -11.87
CA GLY A 25 -10.99 23.41 -11.71
C GLY A 25 -11.57 22.03 -11.99
N GLY A 26 -10.74 21.05 -12.28
CA GLY A 26 -11.14 19.66 -12.52
C GLY A 26 -10.34 18.69 -11.70
N GLU A 27 -10.57 17.40 -11.95
CA GLU A 27 -9.83 16.33 -11.30
C GLU A 27 -9.15 15.48 -12.36
N VAL A 28 -7.90 15.09 -12.10
CA VAL A 28 -7.11 14.23 -12.97
C VAL A 28 -6.80 12.94 -12.24
N PHE A 29 -7.11 11.81 -12.87
CA PHE A 29 -6.77 10.50 -12.33
C PHE A 29 -5.29 10.25 -12.55
N ILE A 30 -4.52 10.08 -11.47
CA ILE A 30 -3.07 9.94 -11.57
C ILE A 30 -2.52 8.61 -11.06
N GLY A 31 -3.33 7.81 -10.42
CA GLY A 31 -2.84 6.53 -9.90
C GLY A 31 -3.88 5.77 -9.10
N GLN A 32 -3.44 4.67 -8.52
CA GLN A 32 -4.29 3.80 -7.73
C GLN A 32 -3.51 3.24 -6.55
N ILE A 33 -4.21 3.05 -5.44
CA ILE A 33 -3.64 2.46 -4.23
C ILE A 33 -4.60 1.39 -3.70
N THR A 34 -4.04 0.28 -3.25
CA THR A 34 -4.82 -0.85 -2.76
C THR A 34 -4.27 -1.32 -1.42
N LEU A 35 -5.17 -1.52 -0.46
CA LEU A 35 -4.88 -2.28 0.75
C LEU A 35 -5.52 -3.65 0.52
N GLY A 36 -4.70 -4.66 0.27
CA GLY A 36 -5.14 -5.98 -0.14
C GLY A 36 -4.70 -7.07 0.82
N GLY A 37 -5.14 -8.30 0.52
CA GLY A 37 -4.80 -9.44 1.33
C GLY A 37 -5.18 -9.28 2.79
N ILE A 38 -6.27 -8.57 3.07
CA ILE A 38 -6.70 -8.29 4.43
C ILE A 38 -7.15 -9.59 5.10
N VAL A 39 -6.53 -9.89 6.22
CA VAL A 39 -6.82 -11.07 7.02
C VAL A 39 -7.03 -10.63 8.45
N PHE A 40 -8.13 -11.08 9.06
CA PHE A 40 -8.38 -10.86 10.48
C PHE A 40 -8.00 -12.13 11.24
N GLY A 41 -8.22 -12.18 12.52
CA GLY A 41 -7.81 -13.31 13.34
C GLY A 41 -6.35 -13.18 13.79
N ALA A 42 -5.59 -14.26 13.74
CA ALA A 42 -4.24 -14.29 14.30
C ALA A 42 -3.27 -13.33 13.59
N MET A 43 -3.39 -13.17 12.28
CA MET A 43 -2.49 -12.30 11.54
C MET A 43 -2.89 -10.82 11.62
N ARG A 44 -4.15 -10.50 11.47
CA ARG A 44 -4.72 -9.14 11.49
C ARG A 44 -3.87 -8.16 10.69
N GLY A 45 -3.71 -8.45 9.41
CA GLY A 45 -2.82 -7.65 8.57
C GLY A 45 -3.28 -7.53 7.13
N GLY A 46 -2.50 -6.80 6.38
CA GLY A 46 -2.69 -6.64 4.94
C GLY A 46 -1.44 -6.02 4.33
N HIS A 47 -1.50 -5.78 3.03
CA HIS A 47 -0.39 -5.15 2.32
C HIS A 47 -0.90 -4.03 1.42
N ILE A 48 -0.07 -3.02 1.24
CA ILE A 48 -0.38 -1.88 0.36
C ILE A 48 0.44 -2.01 -0.91
N GLY A 49 -0.26 -1.93 -2.05
CA GLY A 49 0.35 -1.79 -3.37
C GLY A 49 -0.17 -0.52 -4.04
N TYR A 50 0.59 0.03 -4.97
CA TYR A 50 0.21 1.26 -5.63
C TYR A 50 0.94 1.44 -6.95
N TRP A 51 0.38 2.29 -7.80
CA TRP A 51 1.07 2.80 -8.97
C TRP A 51 0.65 4.26 -9.18
N ILE A 52 1.50 5.02 -9.82
CA ILE A 52 1.23 6.42 -10.15
C ILE A 52 1.73 6.70 -11.56
N ASP A 53 1.01 7.57 -12.27
CA ASP A 53 1.42 8.03 -13.59
C ASP A 53 2.79 8.69 -13.47
N GLN A 54 3.70 8.33 -14.38
CA GLN A 54 5.08 8.82 -14.40
C GLN A 54 5.17 10.35 -14.34
N SER A 55 4.23 11.04 -15.00
CA SER A 55 4.20 12.50 -15.03
C SER A 55 3.98 13.13 -13.66
N TYR A 56 3.47 12.36 -12.70
CA TYR A 56 3.17 12.85 -11.35
C TYR A 56 4.04 12.19 -10.29
N ALA A 57 5.04 11.42 -10.71
CA ALA A 57 5.95 10.75 -9.78
C ALA A 57 6.87 11.76 -9.08
N ASN A 58 7.38 11.37 -7.92
CA ASN A 58 8.34 12.15 -7.13
C ASN A 58 7.82 13.52 -6.65
N LYS A 59 6.51 13.66 -6.50
CA LYS A 59 5.87 14.89 -6.03
C LYS A 59 5.19 14.74 -4.67
N GLY A 60 5.34 13.58 -4.05
CA GLY A 60 4.78 13.31 -2.73
C GLY A 60 3.34 12.80 -2.71
N TYR A 61 2.69 12.66 -3.85
CA TYR A 61 1.30 12.19 -3.91
C TYR A 61 1.16 10.76 -3.44
N THR A 62 2.06 9.89 -3.86
CA THR A 62 2.06 8.49 -3.44
C THR A 62 2.24 8.36 -1.93
N SER A 63 3.18 9.11 -1.37
CA SER A 63 3.42 9.09 0.09
C SER A 63 2.19 9.54 0.87
N ARG A 64 1.48 10.56 0.39
CA ARG A 64 0.23 11.01 1.03
C ARG A 64 -0.84 9.93 0.97
N ALA A 65 -0.99 9.29 -0.18
CA ALA A 65 -1.99 8.24 -0.34
C ALA A 65 -1.68 7.04 0.56
N VAL A 66 -0.41 6.61 0.59
CA VAL A 66 0.03 5.52 1.47
C VAL A 66 -0.22 5.87 2.93
N SER A 67 0.12 7.09 3.33
CA SER A 67 -0.06 7.54 4.71
C SER A 67 -1.53 7.52 5.13
N LEU A 68 -2.41 8.01 4.26
CA LEU A 68 -3.85 8.02 4.53
C LEU A 68 -4.44 6.61 4.61
N LEU A 69 -4.07 5.74 3.69
CA LEU A 69 -4.60 4.38 3.68
C LEU A 69 -4.03 3.55 4.85
N THR A 70 -2.77 3.79 5.20
CA THR A 70 -2.16 3.16 6.39
C THR A 70 -2.92 3.55 7.65
N LYS A 71 -3.23 4.83 7.81
CA LYS A 71 -4.00 5.32 8.94
C LYS A 71 -5.37 4.65 9.01
N PHE A 72 -6.05 4.56 7.89
CA PHE A 72 -7.34 3.88 7.80
C PHE A 72 -7.23 2.41 8.22
N GLY A 73 -6.24 1.71 7.70
CA GLY A 73 -6.04 0.29 8.02
C GLY A 73 -5.73 0.04 9.49
N LEU A 74 -4.88 0.87 10.07
CA LEU A 74 -4.52 0.70 11.48
C LEU A 74 -5.60 1.20 12.44
N GLU A 75 -6.21 2.35 12.15
CA GLU A 75 -7.15 2.97 13.08
C GLU A 75 -8.59 2.51 12.89
N THR A 76 -9.07 2.44 11.66
CA THR A 76 -10.47 2.09 11.38
C THR A 76 -10.67 0.58 11.30
N LEU A 77 -9.80 -0.13 10.58
CA LEU A 77 -9.88 -1.58 10.49
C LEU A 77 -9.20 -2.29 11.66
N ALA A 78 -8.47 -1.56 12.46
CA ALA A 78 -7.73 -2.06 13.62
C ALA A 78 -6.78 -3.22 13.27
N LEU A 79 -6.13 -3.11 12.12
CA LEU A 79 -5.13 -4.09 11.73
C LEU A 79 -3.90 -3.97 12.61
N HIS A 80 -3.26 -5.10 12.89
CA HIS A 80 -2.04 -5.13 13.68
C HIS A 80 -0.85 -4.69 12.85
N ARG A 81 -0.83 -5.06 11.56
CA ARG A 81 0.35 -4.92 10.73
C ARG A 81 -0.03 -4.68 9.28
N ILE A 82 0.66 -3.74 8.65
CA ILE A 82 0.55 -3.51 7.20
C ILE A 82 1.94 -3.58 6.61
N GLU A 83 2.07 -4.25 5.48
CA GLU A 83 3.36 -4.35 4.79
C GLU A 83 3.31 -3.73 3.41
N ILE A 84 4.47 -3.28 2.96
CA ILE A 84 4.73 -2.86 1.59
C ILE A 84 5.84 -3.75 1.07
N ASN A 85 5.56 -4.45 -0.04
CA ASN A 85 6.54 -5.32 -0.67
C ASN A 85 6.99 -4.66 -1.97
N LEU A 86 8.29 -4.48 -2.14
CA LEU A 86 8.83 -3.75 -3.28
C LEU A 86 10.06 -4.44 -3.83
N ARG A 87 10.36 -4.19 -5.10
CA ARG A 87 11.56 -4.77 -5.72
C ARG A 87 12.80 -4.06 -5.21
N PRO A 88 13.92 -4.80 -5.04
CA PRO A 88 15.15 -4.21 -4.48
C PRO A 88 15.67 -2.99 -5.23
N GLU A 89 15.44 -2.92 -6.54
CA GLU A 89 15.89 -1.81 -7.37
C GLU A 89 14.94 -0.61 -7.37
N ASN A 90 13.78 -0.73 -6.71
CA ASN A 90 12.78 0.34 -6.71
C ASN A 90 13.05 1.36 -5.60
N ASP A 91 13.97 2.27 -5.86
CA ASP A 91 14.37 3.30 -4.88
C ASP A 91 13.22 4.25 -4.54
N ALA A 92 12.36 4.54 -5.50
CA ALA A 92 11.21 5.42 -5.27
C ALA A 92 10.26 4.81 -4.23
N SER A 93 9.96 3.51 -4.34
CA SER A 93 9.12 2.82 -3.37
C SER A 93 9.77 2.71 -1.99
N LYS A 94 11.10 2.53 -1.95
CA LYS A 94 11.82 2.55 -0.66
C LYS A 94 11.62 3.88 0.04
N ARG A 95 11.77 4.99 -0.69
CA ARG A 95 11.57 6.33 -0.12
C ARG A 95 10.15 6.53 0.38
N VAL A 96 9.16 6.04 -0.37
CA VAL A 96 7.76 6.13 0.06
C VAL A 96 7.55 5.38 1.37
N ALA A 97 8.01 4.13 1.45
CA ALA A 97 7.86 3.31 2.64
C ALA A 97 8.52 3.96 3.85
N GLU A 98 9.76 4.41 3.70
CA GLU A 98 10.51 5.04 4.79
C GLU A 98 9.87 6.35 5.23
N LYS A 99 9.44 7.17 4.28
CA LYS A 99 8.77 8.44 4.57
C LYS A 99 7.46 8.23 5.34
N CYS A 100 6.77 7.14 5.10
CA CYS A 100 5.52 6.82 5.79
C CYS A 100 5.73 6.07 7.10
N GLY A 101 6.97 5.93 7.54
CA GLY A 101 7.28 5.32 8.84
C GLY A 101 7.33 3.80 8.83
N TYR A 102 7.41 3.19 7.66
CA TYR A 102 7.58 1.75 7.54
C TYR A 102 9.04 1.38 7.79
N ILE A 103 9.25 0.21 8.37
CA ILE A 103 10.57 -0.29 8.76
C ILE A 103 10.90 -1.52 7.93
N PHE A 104 12.14 -1.60 7.44
CA PHE A 104 12.59 -2.76 6.70
C PHE A 104 12.59 -4.00 7.59
N GLU A 105 11.93 -5.06 7.13
CA GLU A 105 11.85 -6.32 7.87
C GLU A 105 12.76 -7.41 7.28
N GLY A 106 12.85 -7.49 5.97
CA GLY A 106 13.65 -8.53 5.36
C GLY A 106 13.40 -8.71 3.88
N ILE A 107 14.02 -9.73 3.32
CA ILE A 107 13.94 -10.06 1.90
C ILE A 107 13.10 -11.31 1.75
N ARG A 108 12.18 -11.28 0.77
CA ARG A 108 11.40 -12.45 0.34
C ARG A 108 11.92 -12.90 -1.02
N PRO A 109 12.78 -13.92 -1.07
CA PRO A 109 13.32 -14.39 -2.33
C PRO A 109 12.23 -14.97 -3.22
N ARG A 110 12.26 -14.63 -4.50
CA ARG A 110 11.36 -15.17 -5.52
C ARG A 110 9.90 -15.14 -5.07
N TYR A 111 9.46 -13.97 -4.60
CA TYR A 111 8.17 -13.84 -3.93
C TYR A 111 7.00 -13.71 -4.90
N LEU A 112 7.13 -12.86 -5.92
CA LEU A 112 6.07 -12.60 -6.88
C LEU A 112 6.58 -12.79 -8.31
N HIS A 113 5.70 -13.28 -9.17
CA HIS A 113 5.98 -13.46 -10.60
C HIS A 113 5.70 -12.16 -11.33
N ILE A 114 6.75 -11.48 -11.77
CA ILE A 114 6.66 -10.18 -12.42
C ILE A 114 7.57 -10.17 -13.64
N ALA A 115 7.05 -9.72 -14.78
CA ALA A 115 7.82 -9.58 -16.01
C ALA A 115 8.56 -10.88 -16.39
N GLY A 116 7.84 -11.99 -16.34
CA GLY A 116 8.34 -13.28 -16.81
C GLY A 116 9.23 -14.05 -15.85
N ALA A 117 9.40 -13.58 -14.62
CA ALA A 117 10.26 -14.28 -13.65
C ALA A 117 9.76 -14.10 -12.22
N TRP A 118 10.14 -15.00 -11.35
CA TRP A 118 9.93 -14.87 -9.91
C TRP A 118 10.96 -13.90 -9.37
N ARG A 119 10.50 -12.82 -8.73
CA ARG A 119 11.35 -11.70 -8.32
C ARG A 119 11.47 -11.62 -6.81
N ASP A 120 12.65 -11.25 -6.35
CA ASP A 120 12.88 -10.94 -4.95
C ASP A 120 12.16 -9.65 -4.58
N HIS A 121 11.68 -9.59 -3.36
CA HIS A 121 11.04 -8.38 -2.83
C HIS A 121 11.61 -8.05 -1.46
N LEU A 122 11.70 -6.76 -1.19
CA LEU A 122 11.98 -6.24 0.15
C LEU A 122 10.65 -6.01 0.83
N THR A 123 10.53 -6.42 2.08
CA THR A 123 9.33 -6.19 2.88
C THR A 123 9.57 -5.12 3.92
N TYR A 124 8.75 -4.09 3.89
CA TYR A 124 8.70 -3.03 4.88
C TYR A 124 7.39 -3.16 5.64
N ILE A 125 7.42 -2.91 6.94
CA ILE A 125 6.24 -3.08 7.78
C ILE A 125 5.95 -1.86 8.64
N LYS A 126 4.69 -1.70 8.99
CA LYS A 126 4.27 -0.77 10.02
C LYS A 126 3.28 -1.46 10.95
N GLU A 127 3.59 -1.45 12.22
CA GLU A 127 2.73 -2.07 13.23
C GLU A 127 1.84 -1.03 13.90
N ASN A 128 0.68 -1.49 14.36
CA ASN A 128 -0.24 -0.64 15.09
C ASN A 128 0.22 -0.54 16.55
N PRO A 129 0.65 0.64 17.00
CA PRO A 129 1.18 0.79 18.36
C PRO A 129 0.13 0.58 19.46
N LYS A 130 -1.15 0.62 19.10
CA LYS A 130 -2.25 0.46 20.07
C LYS A 130 -2.63 -0.99 20.28
N ILE A 131 -2.08 -1.91 19.49
CA ILE A 131 -2.36 -3.34 19.60
C ILE A 131 -1.13 -4.02 20.16
N LYS A 132 -1.32 -4.74 21.26
CA LYS A 132 -0.25 -5.48 21.94
C LYS A 132 -0.35 -6.96 21.70
#